data_ad84ace48aa6459ac3126e85fe34da6e
#
_entry.id   ad84ace48aa6459ac3126e85fe34da6e
#
_cell.length_a   1.000
_cell.length_b   1.000
_cell.length_c   1.000
_cell.angle_alpha   90.00
_cell.angle_beta   90.00
_cell.angle_gamma   90.00
#
_symmetry.space_group_name_H-M   'P 1'
#
loop_
_entity.id
_entity.type
_entity.pdbx_description
1 polymer ?
#
loop_
_entity_poly.entity_id
_entity_poly.type
_entity_poly.pdbx_seq_one_letter_code
_entity_poly.pdbx_strand_id
1 'polypeptide(L)'
;MKNFFGIAALSLALVASGLAQSSANTPLPISADITGMYSFVHEGEFVQIEVNDGKVTGLVSRFKNEDLEKAQFVDQFFEQATLEGARLTFRTKTVDGVRFEFSGIVARGQAKTPSEEGYWNVKGTLREQHTARDGKVSEKAHEVTLKSFPQDAPPSQATGADKKE
;
A
#
# COMPACT_ATOMS: atom_id res chain seq x y z
N MET A 1 -29.26 20.54 74.60
CA MET A 1 -29.62 19.10 74.45
C MET A 1 -30.17 18.90 73.04
N LYS A 2 -29.68 17.92 72.36
CA LYS A 2 -30.02 17.20 71.11
C LYS A 2 -29.03 17.36 69.99
N ASN A 3 -28.18 16.37 69.95
CA ASN A 3 -27.25 16.06 68.87
C ASN A 3 -28.04 15.52 67.66
N PHE A 4 -27.73 15.99 66.48
CA PHE A 4 -28.09 15.29 65.25
C PHE A 4 -26.83 14.96 64.46
N PHE A 5 -26.53 13.67 64.41
CA PHE A 5 -25.54 13.06 63.56
C PHE A 5 -26.08 12.99 62.11
N GLY A 6 -25.42 13.68 61.18
CA GLY A 6 -25.68 13.54 59.75
C GLY A 6 -24.64 12.61 59.13
N ILE A 7 -25.08 11.46 58.67
CA ILE A 7 -24.26 10.49 57.95
C ILE A 7 -24.14 10.98 56.49
N ALA A 8 -22.91 11.35 56.07
CA ALA A 8 -22.60 11.64 54.68
C ALA A 8 -22.28 10.32 53.95
N ALA A 9 -23.17 9.92 53.04
CA ALA A 9 -22.90 8.79 52.13
C ALA A 9 -21.99 9.23 51.00
N LEU A 10 -20.77 8.69 50.98
CA LEU A 10 -19.77 8.92 49.93
C LEU A 10 -20.07 7.95 48.77
N SER A 11 -20.66 8.44 47.68
CA SER A 11 -20.90 7.66 46.46
C SER A 11 -19.64 7.63 45.62
N LEU A 12 -18.97 6.47 45.57
CA LEU A 12 -17.79 6.22 44.73
C LEU A 12 -18.27 5.90 43.30
N ALA A 13 -18.15 6.85 42.37
CA ALA A 13 -18.45 6.65 40.98
C ALA A 13 -17.20 5.99 40.30
N LEU A 14 -17.36 4.73 39.91
CA LEU A 14 -16.35 3.99 39.14
C LEU A 14 -16.43 4.46 37.68
N VAL A 15 -15.51 5.30 37.25
CA VAL A 15 -15.34 5.66 35.84
C VAL A 15 -14.55 4.55 35.16
N ALA A 16 -15.23 3.68 34.43
CA ALA A 16 -14.61 2.71 33.54
C ALA A 16 -14.05 3.43 32.32
N SER A 17 -12.76 3.76 32.33
CA SER A 17 -12.04 4.26 31.17
C SER A 17 -11.87 3.12 30.16
N GLY A 18 -12.76 3.07 29.16
CA GLY A 18 -12.60 2.18 28.02
C GLY A 18 -11.33 2.57 27.22
N LEU A 19 -10.29 1.76 27.34
CA LEU A 19 -9.12 1.84 26.45
C LEU A 19 -9.57 1.41 25.07
N ALA A 20 -9.86 2.38 24.20
CA ALA A 20 -9.97 2.15 22.78
C ALA A 20 -8.60 1.66 22.30
N GLN A 21 -8.48 0.35 22.06
CA GLN A 21 -7.33 -0.23 21.38
C GLN A 21 -7.36 0.26 19.94
N SER A 22 -6.69 1.38 19.70
CA SER A 22 -6.28 1.78 18.38
C SER A 22 -5.38 0.67 17.86
N SER A 23 -5.82 -0.06 16.83
CA SER A 23 -4.98 -1.01 16.12
C SER A 23 -3.86 -0.20 15.46
N ALA A 24 -2.78 0.01 16.19
CA ALA A 24 -1.59 0.65 15.69
C ALA A 24 -1.08 -0.24 14.53
N ASN A 25 -1.17 0.27 13.30
CA ASN A 25 -0.44 -0.31 12.18
C ASN A 25 1.03 -0.33 12.57
N THR A 26 1.51 -1.48 13.02
CA THR A 26 2.92 -1.66 13.35
C THR A 26 3.73 -1.43 12.07
N PRO A 27 4.65 -0.46 12.04
CA PRO A 27 5.50 -0.26 10.88
C PRO A 27 6.25 -1.55 10.59
N LEU A 28 6.29 -1.94 9.31
CA LEU A 28 7.01 -3.13 8.88
C LEU A 28 8.51 -2.96 9.13
N PRO A 29 9.24 -4.04 9.46
CA PRO A 29 10.70 -3.99 9.46
C PRO A 29 11.21 -3.62 8.06
N ILE A 30 12.34 -2.94 8.01
CA ILE A 30 13.01 -2.39 6.81
C ILE A 30 13.28 -3.45 5.71
N SER A 31 13.09 -4.73 6.01
CA SER A 31 13.36 -5.88 5.12
C SER A 31 12.10 -6.59 4.61
N ALA A 32 10.92 -5.98 4.69
CA ALA A 32 9.74 -6.62 4.13
C ALA A 32 9.86 -6.69 2.59
N ASP A 33 9.82 -7.90 2.06
CA ASP A 33 9.77 -8.09 0.61
C ASP A 33 8.37 -7.72 0.10
N ILE A 34 8.31 -6.56 -0.54
CA ILE A 34 7.10 -6.04 -1.17
C ILE A 34 7.16 -6.16 -2.70
N THR A 35 8.14 -6.91 -3.21
CA THR A 35 8.24 -7.19 -4.64
C THR A 35 6.97 -7.84 -5.13
N GLY A 36 6.41 -7.34 -6.24
CA GLY A 36 5.20 -7.89 -6.82
C GLY A 36 4.40 -6.89 -7.65
N MET A 37 3.26 -7.36 -8.13
CA MET A 37 2.28 -6.55 -8.84
C MET A 37 1.17 -6.11 -7.90
N TYR A 38 0.69 -4.90 -8.11
CA TYR A 38 -0.36 -4.27 -7.30
C TYR A 38 -1.42 -3.68 -8.20
N SER A 39 -2.69 -3.68 -7.76
CA SER A 39 -3.75 -2.94 -8.43
C SER A 39 -3.40 -1.45 -8.52
N PHE A 40 -3.89 -0.78 -9.56
CA PHE A 40 -3.72 0.65 -9.72
C PHE A 40 -5.07 1.38 -9.67
N VAL A 41 -5.27 2.46 -10.41
CA VAL A 41 -6.46 3.31 -10.31
C VAL A 41 -7.67 2.67 -10.95
N HIS A 42 -7.50 2.09 -12.14
CA HIS A 42 -8.59 1.46 -12.89
C HIS A 42 -8.40 -0.05 -12.99
N GLU A 43 -9.50 -0.77 -13.15
CA GLU A 43 -9.47 -2.21 -13.36
C GLU A 43 -8.61 -2.55 -14.60
N GLY A 44 -7.72 -3.53 -14.46
CA GLY A 44 -6.76 -3.92 -15.49
C GLY A 44 -5.47 -3.13 -15.49
N GLU A 45 -5.38 -2.00 -14.82
CA GLU A 45 -4.13 -1.26 -14.61
C GLU A 45 -3.38 -1.80 -13.39
N PHE A 46 -2.06 -1.73 -13.42
CA PHE A 46 -1.25 -2.22 -12.31
C PHE A 46 0.05 -1.42 -12.11
N VAL A 47 0.59 -1.56 -10.91
CA VAL A 47 1.95 -1.13 -10.55
C VAL A 47 2.80 -2.37 -10.31
N GLN A 48 3.94 -2.48 -10.96
CA GLN A 48 4.96 -3.46 -10.63
C GLN A 48 6.03 -2.79 -9.77
N ILE A 49 6.34 -3.42 -8.64
CA ILE A 49 7.37 -2.97 -7.70
C ILE A 49 8.40 -4.08 -7.57
N GLU A 50 9.67 -3.73 -7.63
CA GLU A 50 10.79 -4.63 -7.44
C GLU A 50 11.77 -3.99 -6.44
N VAL A 51 12.14 -4.75 -5.41
CA VAL A 51 13.08 -4.32 -4.37
C VAL A 51 14.27 -5.26 -4.36
N ASN A 52 15.44 -4.75 -4.80
CA ASN A 52 16.69 -5.48 -4.84
C ASN A 52 17.76 -4.69 -4.09
N ASP A 53 18.35 -5.29 -3.05
CA ASP A 53 19.42 -4.68 -2.24
C ASP A 53 19.09 -3.26 -1.77
N GLY A 54 17.82 -3.04 -1.36
CA GLY A 54 17.33 -1.74 -0.91
C GLY A 54 17.03 -0.73 -2.03
N LYS A 55 17.30 -1.07 -3.28
CA LYS A 55 16.93 -0.27 -4.44
C LYS A 55 15.53 -0.65 -4.90
N VAL A 56 14.69 0.36 -5.07
CA VAL A 56 13.32 0.19 -5.60
C VAL A 56 13.31 0.55 -7.08
N THR A 57 12.77 -0.34 -7.90
CA THR A 57 12.48 -0.12 -9.32
C THR A 57 11.06 -0.58 -9.63
N GLY A 58 10.55 -0.24 -10.81
CA GLY A 58 9.23 -0.67 -11.21
C GLY A 58 8.64 0.18 -12.32
N LEU A 59 7.35 -0.03 -12.54
CA LEU A 59 6.58 0.68 -13.55
C LEU A 59 5.09 0.76 -13.15
N VAL A 60 4.40 1.72 -13.75
CA VAL A 60 2.94 1.77 -13.82
C VAL A 60 2.54 1.34 -15.23
N SER A 61 1.70 0.32 -15.35
CA SER A 61 1.06 -0.08 -16.60
C SER A 61 -0.39 0.39 -16.59
N ARG A 62 -0.74 1.28 -17.51
CA ARG A 62 -2.05 1.90 -17.59
C ARG A 62 -2.59 1.92 -19.02
N PHE A 63 -3.87 2.13 -19.15
CA PHE A 63 -4.46 2.38 -20.45
C PHE A 63 -4.10 3.78 -20.98
N LYS A 64 -3.81 3.86 -22.25
CA LYS A 64 -3.47 5.13 -22.93
C LYS A 64 -4.68 6.07 -23.03
N ASN A 65 -5.86 5.51 -23.16
CA ASN A 65 -7.14 6.19 -23.32
C ASN A 65 -8.25 5.39 -22.64
N GLU A 66 -9.37 6.05 -22.36
CA GLU A 66 -10.52 5.45 -21.69
C GLU A 66 -11.34 4.50 -22.61
N ASP A 67 -11.03 4.46 -23.90
CA ASP A 67 -11.70 3.59 -24.88
C ASP A 67 -11.14 2.17 -24.77
N LEU A 68 -11.81 1.31 -24.00
CA LEU A 68 -11.40 -0.07 -23.74
C LEU A 68 -11.42 -0.96 -25.00
N GLU A 69 -12.19 -0.62 -26.04
CA GLU A 69 -12.19 -1.38 -27.31
C GLU A 69 -10.90 -1.21 -28.11
N LYS A 70 -10.18 -0.12 -27.88
CA LYS A 70 -8.89 0.20 -28.49
C LYS A 70 -7.78 0.39 -27.46
N ALA A 71 -7.98 -0.23 -26.30
CA ALA A 71 -7.08 -0.05 -25.19
C ALA A 71 -5.66 -0.51 -25.54
N GLN A 72 -4.71 0.41 -25.49
CA GLN A 72 -3.29 0.14 -25.56
C GLN A 72 -2.69 0.39 -24.18
N PHE A 73 -1.92 -0.57 -23.67
CA PHE A 73 -1.16 -0.36 -22.47
C PHE A 73 0.05 0.53 -22.73
N VAL A 74 0.34 1.37 -21.76
CA VAL A 74 1.52 2.21 -21.71
C VAL A 74 2.24 1.95 -20.40
N ASP A 75 3.49 1.51 -20.51
CA ASP A 75 4.35 1.27 -19.36
C ASP A 75 5.16 2.53 -19.04
N GLN A 76 4.99 3.02 -17.83
CA GLN A 76 5.71 4.18 -17.33
C GLN A 76 6.67 3.77 -16.22
N PHE A 77 7.94 3.59 -16.58
CA PHE A 77 8.98 3.20 -15.62
C PHE A 77 9.21 4.26 -14.55
N PHE A 78 9.56 3.81 -13.36
CA PHE A 78 9.97 4.70 -12.30
C PHE A 78 11.24 5.46 -12.71
N GLU A 79 11.21 6.78 -12.55
CA GLU A 79 12.37 7.65 -12.66
C GLU A 79 13.10 7.71 -11.32
N GLN A 80 12.34 7.73 -10.23
CA GLN A 80 12.81 7.70 -8.86
C GLN A 80 11.85 6.86 -8.02
N ALA A 81 12.41 6.06 -7.11
CA ALA A 81 11.62 5.34 -6.12
C ALA A 81 12.45 5.07 -4.87
N THR A 82 11.82 5.09 -3.70
CA THR A 82 12.43 4.74 -2.42
C THR A 82 11.47 3.97 -1.54
N LEU A 83 12.03 3.12 -0.68
CA LEU A 83 11.32 2.44 0.41
C LEU A 83 12.09 2.73 1.70
N GLU A 84 11.56 3.62 2.52
CA GLU A 84 12.15 4.02 3.80
C GLU A 84 11.28 3.50 4.94
N GLY A 85 11.72 2.42 5.58
CA GLY A 85 10.87 1.68 6.51
C GLY A 85 9.64 1.15 5.79
N ALA A 86 8.45 1.61 6.19
CA ALA A 86 7.20 1.26 5.53
C ALA A 86 6.75 2.30 4.47
N ARG A 87 7.47 3.39 4.30
CA ARG A 87 7.09 4.45 3.35
C ARG A 87 7.64 4.17 1.97
N LEU A 88 6.75 3.91 1.04
CA LEU A 88 7.06 3.80 -0.39
C LEU A 88 6.78 5.15 -1.07
N THR A 89 7.76 5.63 -1.84
CA THR A 89 7.55 6.74 -2.77
C THR A 89 8.03 6.35 -4.16
N PHE A 90 7.36 6.83 -5.18
CA PHE A 90 7.86 6.74 -6.54
C PHE A 90 7.39 7.91 -7.41
N ARG A 91 8.17 8.18 -8.45
CA ARG A 91 7.82 9.08 -9.54
C ARG A 91 8.12 8.39 -10.86
N THR A 92 7.16 8.41 -11.79
CA THR A 92 7.35 7.83 -13.12
C THR A 92 8.01 8.80 -14.08
N LYS A 93 8.59 8.28 -15.15
CA LYS A 93 8.90 9.08 -16.34
C LYS A 93 7.60 9.64 -16.91
N THR A 94 7.68 10.80 -17.56
CA THR A 94 6.55 11.36 -18.30
C THR A 94 6.37 10.62 -19.62
N VAL A 95 5.19 10.08 -19.87
CA VAL A 95 4.82 9.42 -21.13
C VAL A 95 3.49 9.98 -21.62
N ASP A 96 3.41 10.39 -22.86
CA ASP A 96 2.24 11.05 -23.47
C ASP A 96 1.72 12.27 -22.66
N GLY A 97 2.65 13.02 -22.04
CA GLY A 97 2.33 14.18 -21.21
C GLY A 97 1.83 13.83 -19.79
N VAL A 98 1.74 12.56 -19.42
CA VAL A 98 1.28 12.09 -18.11
C VAL A 98 2.45 11.64 -17.26
N ARG A 99 2.45 12.00 -15.98
CA ARG A 99 3.40 11.55 -14.94
C ARG A 99 2.65 11.26 -13.66
N PHE A 100 3.08 10.24 -12.95
CA PHE A 100 2.59 9.89 -11.62
C PHE A 100 3.64 10.15 -10.55
N GLU A 101 3.20 10.69 -9.42
CA GLU A 101 3.95 10.76 -8.18
C GLU A 101 3.13 10.11 -7.07
N PHE A 102 3.72 9.20 -6.33
CA PHE A 102 3.06 8.47 -5.25
C PHE A 102 3.84 8.56 -3.96
N SER A 103 3.12 8.67 -2.85
CA SER A 103 3.67 8.53 -1.50
C SER A 103 2.64 7.79 -0.62
N GLY A 104 3.05 6.66 -0.05
CA GLY A 104 2.14 5.84 0.75
C GLY A 104 2.87 4.98 1.78
N ILE A 105 2.08 4.29 2.59
CA ILE A 105 2.54 3.38 3.64
C ILE A 105 2.18 1.97 3.25
N VAL A 106 3.19 1.11 3.26
CA VAL A 106 3.06 -0.34 3.11
C VAL A 106 2.60 -0.94 4.43
N ALA A 107 1.60 -1.78 4.37
CA ALA A 107 1.09 -2.53 5.51
C ALA A 107 0.65 -3.94 5.10
N ARG A 108 0.60 -4.85 6.07
CA ARG A 108 -0.03 -6.15 5.86
C ARG A 108 -1.52 -5.96 5.66
N GLY A 109 -2.06 -6.63 4.65
CA GLY A 109 -3.50 -6.72 4.44
C GLY A 109 -4.15 -7.80 5.30
N GLN A 110 -5.38 -8.18 4.94
CA GLN A 110 -6.13 -9.23 5.65
C GLN A 110 -5.82 -10.65 5.12
N ALA A 111 -5.24 -10.76 3.94
CA ALA A 111 -4.83 -12.03 3.37
C ALA A 111 -3.77 -12.72 4.25
N LYS A 112 -3.86 -14.04 4.36
CA LYS A 112 -3.01 -14.84 5.25
C LYS A 112 -1.70 -15.22 4.58
N THR A 113 -1.73 -15.42 3.28
CA THR A 113 -0.60 -15.89 2.48
C THR A 113 -0.33 -14.97 1.28
N PRO A 114 0.91 -14.92 0.76
CA PRO A 114 1.23 -14.15 -0.44
C PRO A 114 0.45 -14.58 -1.70
N SER A 115 -0.06 -15.80 -1.73
CA SER A 115 -0.89 -16.32 -2.84
C SER A 115 -2.33 -15.82 -2.81
N GLU A 116 -2.68 -14.95 -1.87
CA GLU A 116 -3.99 -14.31 -1.79
C GLU A 116 -3.86 -12.82 -2.11
N GLU A 117 -4.86 -12.27 -2.79
CA GLU A 117 -4.92 -10.84 -3.11
C GLU A 117 -4.92 -9.99 -1.83
N GLY A 118 -4.18 -8.90 -1.86
CA GLY A 118 -4.12 -7.96 -0.73
C GLY A 118 -3.32 -8.46 0.46
N TYR A 119 -2.35 -9.36 0.25
CA TYR A 119 -1.37 -9.72 1.27
C TYR A 119 -0.55 -8.50 1.71
N TRP A 120 -0.13 -7.68 0.75
CA TRP A 120 0.37 -6.33 0.96
C TRP A 120 -0.61 -5.29 0.47
N ASN A 121 -0.77 -4.24 1.23
CA ASN A 121 -1.51 -3.04 0.83
C ASN A 121 -0.59 -1.82 0.96
N VAL A 122 -0.62 -0.95 -0.04
CA VAL A 122 0.08 0.34 0.02
C VAL A 122 -0.96 1.44 -0.07
N LYS A 123 -1.23 2.09 1.04
CA LYS A 123 -2.22 3.17 1.12
C LYS A 123 -1.51 4.53 1.09
N GLY A 124 -1.95 5.41 0.22
CA GLY A 124 -1.32 6.73 0.08
C GLY A 124 -1.99 7.63 -0.93
N THR A 125 -1.30 8.72 -1.22
CA THR A 125 -1.74 9.73 -2.18
C THR A 125 -0.99 9.55 -3.49
N LEU A 126 -1.74 9.42 -4.57
CA LEU A 126 -1.28 9.44 -5.94
C LEU A 126 -1.55 10.81 -6.55
N ARG A 127 -0.55 11.45 -7.12
CA ARG A 127 -0.67 12.66 -7.91
C ARG A 127 -0.46 12.33 -9.37
N GLU A 128 -1.44 12.66 -10.19
CA GLU A 128 -1.39 12.54 -11.64
C GLU A 128 -1.19 13.93 -12.23
N GLN A 129 -0.08 14.13 -12.94
CA GLN A 129 0.24 15.37 -13.62
C GLN A 129 0.07 15.19 -15.13
N HIS A 130 -0.68 16.11 -15.73
CA HIS A 130 -0.84 16.21 -17.17
C HIS A 130 -0.18 17.47 -17.70
N THR A 131 0.73 17.31 -18.65
CA THR A 131 1.35 18.41 -19.40
C THR A 131 0.72 18.47 -20.78
N ALA A 132 -0.05 19.52 -21.02
CA ALA A 132 -0.66 19.76 -22.34
C ALA A 132 0.40 20.19 -23.38
N ARG A 133 0.04 20.13 -24.66
CA ARG A 133 0.93 20.54 -25.78
C ARG A 133 1.39 22.01 -25.72
N ASP A 134 0.59 22.87 -25.08
CA ASP A 134 0.91 24.27 -24.85
C ASP A 134 1.81 24.50 -23.61
N GLY A 135 2.26 23.41 -22.97
CA GLY A 135 3.11 23.45 -21.76
C GLY A 135 2.35 23.66 -20.46
N LYS A 136 1.02 23.79 -20.50
CA LYS A 136 0.21 23.89 -19.28
C LYS A 136 0.26 22.58 -18.52
N VAL A 137 0.51 22.67 -17.21
CA VAL A 137 0.48 21.54 -16.28
C VAL A 137 -0.80 21.60 -15.46
N SER A 138 -1.51 20.48 -15.40
CA SER A 138 -2.61 20.25 -14.46
C SER A 138 -2.28 19.06 -13.57
N GLU A 139 -2.77 19.07 -12.35
CA GLU A 139 -2.54 18.02 -11.35
C GLU A 139 -3.87 17.59 -10.72
N LYS A 140 -4.02 16.28 -10.52
CA LYS A 140 -5.09 15.70 -9.72
C LYS A 140 -4.45 14.83 -8.64
N ALA A 141 -5.01 14.88 -7.42
CA ALA A 141 -4.57 14.04 -6.32
C ALA A 141 -5.69 13.07 -5.93
N HIS A 142 -5.34 11.81 -5.73
CA HIS A 142 -6.25 10.73 -5.36
C HIS A 142 -5.70 9.98 -4.14
N GLU A 143 -6.56 9.69 -3.17
CA GLU A 143 -6.26 8.70 -2.15
C GLU A 143 -6.48 7.31 -2.75
N VAL A 144 -5.44 6.48 -2.74
CA VAL A 144 -5.49 5.14 -3.34
C VAL A 144 -5.01 4.08 -2.37
N THR A 145 -5.47 2.85 -2.58
CA THR A 145 -4.94 1.66 -1.92
C THR A 145 -4.53 0.67 -2.99
N LEU A 146 -3.24 0.50 -3.17
CA LEU A 146 -2.67 -0.48 -4.08
C LEU A 146 -2.65 -1.83 -3.34
N LYS A 147 -3.35 -2.82 -3.86
CA LYS A 147 -3.40 -4.18 -3.29
C LYS A 147 -2.51 -5.11 -4.08
N SER A 148 -1.67 -5.89 -3.40
CA SER A 148 -0.87 -6.91 -4.08
C SER A 148 -1.75 -7.94 -4.77
N PHE A 149 -1.40 -8.32 -5.99
CA PHE A 149 -1.96 -9.50 -6.63
C PHE A 149 -1.42 -10.77 -5.99
N PRO A 150 -2.12 -11.91 -6.13
CA PRO A 150 -1.62 -13.20 -5.70
C PRO A 150 -0.23 -13.45 -6.29
N GLN A 151 0.70 -13.89 -5.45
CA GLN A 151 2.03 -14.30 -5.89
C GLN A 151 2.05 -15.83 -5.96
N ASP A 152 2.64 -16.37 -7.03
CA ASP A 152 2.87 -17.81 -7.11
C ASP A 152 3.77 -18.23 -5.95
N ALA A 153 3.38 -19.30 -5.25
CA ALA A 153 4.25 -19.85 -4.22
C ALA A 153 5.59 -20.23 -4.85
N PRO A 154 6.74 -19.87 -4.22
CA PRO A 154 8.03 -20.33 -4.74
C PRO A 154 7.97 -21.85 -4.89
N PRO A 155 8.53 -22.44 -5.97
CA PRO A 155 8.49 -23.87 -6.18
C PRO A 155 9.01 -24.55 -4.90
N SER A 156 8.15 -25.37 -4.30
CA SER A 156 8.51 -26.16 -3.12
C SER A 156 9.80 -26.92 -3.47
N GLN A 157 10.88 -26.60 -2.77
CA GLN A 157 12.09 -27.41 -2.87
C GLN A 157 11.68 -28.81 -2.44
N ALA A 158 11.52 -29.69 -3.42
CA ALA A 158 11.27 -31.08 -3.18
C ALA A 158 12.44 -31.58 -2.30
N THR A 159 12.15 -31.76 -1.02
CA THR A 159 13.05 -32.43 -0.09
C THR A 159 13.30 -33.80 -0.67
N GLY A 160 14.49 -34.00 -1.23
CA GLY A 160 14.90 -35.29 -1.76
C GLY A 160 14.74 -36.32 -0.64
N ALA A 161 13.74 -37.14 -0.79
CA ALA A 161 13.60 -38.32 0.04
C ALA A 161 14.82 -39.22 -0.22
N ASP A 162 15.70 -39.24 0.72
CA ASP A 162 16.83 -40.12 0.80
C ASP A 162 16.29 -41.58 0.78
N LYS A 163 16.44 -42.22 -0.36
CA LYS A 163 16.18 -43.63 -0.53
C LYS A 163 17.39 -44.37 0.04
N LYS A 164 17.29 -44.78 1.31
CA LYS A 164 18.20 -45.81 1.83
C LYS A 164 17.81 -47.16 1.27
N GLU A 165 18.68 -47.73 0.48
CA GLU A 165 18.84 -49.19 0.30
C GLU A 165 19.32 -49.85 1.56
#